data_8f4eee493aa5a69869dd8e35b867e3a0
#
_entry.id   8f4eee493aa5a69869dd8e35b867e3a0
#
_cell.length_a   1.000
_cell.length_b   1.000
_cell.length_c   1.000
_cell.angle_alpha   90.00
_cell.angle_beta   90.00
_cell.angle_gamma   90.00
#
_symmetry.space_group_name_H-M   'P 1'
#
loop_
_entity.id
_entity.type
_entity.pdbx_description
1 polymer ?
#
loop_
_entity_poly.entity_id
_entity_poly.type
_entity_poly.pdbx_seq_one_letter_code
_entity_poly.pdbx_strand_id
1 'polypeptide(L)'
;MTHLRGIKPALTADAGALTKAPPAPAHLTPAAKAEWRRVMPQLIERRIITRGDLAGIENYCAAIGAVRQIADQMNTMPVPDLKLGGLQIRFMQTARQLAAEYGLTPTSRARVGGDMPDDDDDNNPLAVR
;
A
#
# COMPACT_ATOMS: atom_id res chain seq x y z
N MET A 1 -15.75 -30.34 15.06
CA MET A 1 -15.67 -28.91 14.82
C MET A 1 -16.34 -28.57 13.51
N THR A 2 -17.40 -27.86 13.61
CA THR A 2 -18.21 -27.51 12.44
C THR A 2 -17.57 -26.37 11.68
N HIS A 3 -17.13 -26.66 10.49
CA HIS A 3 -16.81 -25.61 9.54
C HIS A 3 -18.11 -24.98 9.06
N LEU A 4 -18.28 -23.73 9.38
CA LEU A 4 -19.35 -22.92 8.82
C LEU A 4 -18.99 -22.62 7.37
N ARG A 5 -19.57 -23.36 6.44
CA ARG A 5 -19.41 -23.13 5.01
C ARG A 5 -19.98 -21.76 4.65
N GLY A 6 -19.22 -20.97 3.88
CA GLY A 6 -19.66 -19.68 3.37
C GLY A 6 -19.33 -18.50 4.27
N ILE A 7 -18.79 -18.73 5.45
CA ILE A 7 -18.25 -17.65 6.28
C ILE A 7 -16.77 -17.51 5.96
N LYS A 8 -16.41 -16.37 5.38
CA LYS A 8 -14.99 -16.04 5.26
C LYS A 8 -14.42 -15.95 6.67
N PRO A 9 -13.32 -16.65 6.96
CA PRO A 9 -12.66 -16.46 8.24
C PRO A 9 -12.43 -14.97 8.44
N ALA A 10 -12.77 -14.47 9.61
CA ALA A 10 -12.43 -13.12 9.99
C ALA A 10 -10.95 -12.90 9.65
N LEU A 11 -10.65 -11.79 8.99
CA LEU A 11 -9.27 -11.39 8.75
C LEU A 11 -8.66 -11.04 10.11
N THR A 12 -8.40 -12.07 10.88
CA THR A 12 -7.62 -11.94 12.11
C THR A 12 -6.17 -11.69 11.74
N ALA A 13 -5.46 -11.01 12.62
CA ALA A 13 -4.03 -10.87 12.49
C ALA A 13 -3.43 -12.25 12.19
N ASP A 14 -2.68 -12.35 11.11
CA ASP A 14 -1.98 -13.58 10.74
C ASP A 14 -1.00 -13.93 11.85
N ALA A 15 -0.99 -15.19 12.28
CA ALA A 15 -0.03 -15.67 13.27
C ALA A 15 1.42 -15.50 12.80
N GLY A 16 1.66 -15.48 11.48
CA GLY A 16 2.96 -15.20 10.87
C GLY A 16 3.24 -13.72 10.65
N ALA A 17 2.35 -12.81 11.06
CA ALA A 17 2.53 -11.40 10.86
C ALA A 17 3.76 -10.86 11.57
N LEU A 18 4.49 -10.00 10.89
CA LEU A 18 5.67 -9.36 11.45
C LEU A 18 5.27 -8.43 12.60
N THR A 19 6.04 -8.47 13.67
CA THR A 19 5.84 -7.63 14.86
C THR A 19 6.83 -6.47 14.92
N LYS A 20 7.86 -6.52 14.08
CA LYS A 20 8.91 -5.50 14.03
C LYS A 20 9.21 -5.17 12.57
N ALA A 21 9.33 -3.87 12.29
CA ALA A 21 9.64 -3.41 10.95
C ALA A 21 11.06 -3.81 10.56
N PRO A 22 11.24 -4.55 9.44
CA PRO A 22 12.57 -4.78 8.90
C PRO A 22 13.19 -3.46 8.43
N PRO A 23 14.53 -3.37 8.44
CA PRO A 23 15.20 -2.19 7.89
C PRO A 23 14.95 -2.08 6.38
N ALA A 24 14.98 -0.86 5.88
CA ALA A 24 14.84 -0.62 4.44
C ALA A 24 15.96 -1.33 3.67
N PRO A 25 15.63 -2.06 2.58
CA PRO A 25 16.65 -2.70 1.77
C PRO A 25 17.72 -1.72 1.28
N ALA A 26 18.97 -2.13 1.37
CA ALA A 26 20.10 -1.24 1.09
C ALA A 26 20.13 -0.72 -0.35
N HIS A 27 19.61 -1.49 -1.29
CA HIS A 27 19.60 -1.14 -2.71
C HIS A 27 18.53 -0.11 -3.11
N LEU A 28 17.59 0.20 -2.23
CA LEU A 28 16.57 1.20 -2.50
C LEU A 28 17.19 2.60 -2.58
N THR A 29 16.65 3.44 -3.45
CA THR A 29 17.01 4.84 -3.51
C THR A 29 16.63 5.57 -2.21
N PRO A 30 17.22 6.72 -1.89
CA PRO A 30 16.84 7.46 -0.69
C PRO A 30 15.34 7.77 -0.61
N ALA A 31 14.71 8.13 -1.74
CA ALA A 31 13.27 8.38 -1.78
C ALA A 31 12.46 7.12 -1.51
N ALA A 32 12.88 5.97 -2.05
CA ALA A 32 12.23 4.69 -1.79
C ALA A 32 12.40 4.26 -0.32
N LYS A 33 13.58 4.46 0.25
CA LYS A 33 13.82 4.21 1.68
C LYS A 33 12.95 5.09 2.59
N ALA A 34 12.76 6.35 2.20
CA ALA A 34 11.88 7.26 2.93
C ALA A 34 10.44 6.75 2.93
N GLU A 35 9.96 6.25 1.80
CA GLU A 35 8.63 5.66 1.70
C GLU A 35 8.51 4.39 2.54
N TRP A 36 9.51 3.53 2.54
CA TRP A 36 9.57 2.34 3.41
C TRP A 36 9.40 2.72 4.87
N ARG A 37 10.16 3.71 5.34
CA ARG A 37 10.08 4.19 6.73
C ARG A 37 8.74 4.84 7.06
N ARG A 38 8.07 5.40 6.06
CA ARG A 38 6.75 6.00 6.22
C ARG A 38 5.64 4.96 6.37
N VAL A 39 5.68 3.90 5.57
CA VAL A 39 4.57 2.93 5.50
C VAL A 39 4.74 1.75 6.44
N MET A 40 5.96 1.32 6.72
CA MET A 40 6.21 0.13 7.54
C MET A 40 5.59 0.19 8.94
N PRO A 41 5.69 1.27 9.71
CA PRO A 41 5.10 1.29 11.03
C PRO A 41 3.61 0.99 11.03
N GLN A 42 2.84 1.57 10.11
CA GLN A 42 1.41 1.32 10.02
C GLN A 42 1.08 -0.09 9.53
N LEU A 43 1.91 -0.66 8.67
CA LEU A 43 1.73 -2.04 8.21
C LEU A 43 2.00 -3.05 9.34
N ILE A 44 3.03 -2.80 10.14
CA ILE A 44 3.36 -3.63 11.30
C ILE A 44 2.26 -3.52 12.36
N GLU A 45 1.77 -2.33 12.63
CA GLU A 45 0.71 -2.10 13.62
C GLU A 45 -0.56 -2.88 13.29
N ARG A 46 -0.91 -2.98 12.02
CA ARG A 46 -2.08 -3.74 11.58
C ARG A 46 -1.91 -5.26 11.65
N ARG A 47 -0.68 -5.74 11.78
CA ARG A 47 -0.33 -7.17 11.88
C ARG A 47 -0.88 -8.02 10.74
N ILE A 48 -0.86 -7.49 9.55
CA ILE A 48 -1.38 -8.17 8.35
C ILE A 48 -0.30 -8.58 7.36
N ILE A 49 0.91 -8.09 7.50
CA ILE A 49 2.01 -8.41 6.58
C ILE A 49 2.93 -9.47 7.17
N THR A 50 3.37 -10.34 6.28
CA THR A 50 4.32 -11.42 6.57
C THR A 50 5.60 -11.21 5.77
N ARG A 51 6.58 -12.09 5.97
CA ARG A 51 7.80 -12.07 5.17
C ARG A 51 7.55 -12.18 3.66
N GLY A 52 6.51 -12.92 3.27
CA GLY A 52 6.15 -13.06 1.86
C GLY A 52 5.70 -11.76 1.21
N ASP A 53 5.23 -10.81 1.99
CA ASP A 53 4.75 -9.52 1.50
C ASP A 53 5.87 -8.50 1.29
N LEU A 54 7.05 -8.72 1.84
CA LEU A 54 8.12 -7.73 1.85
C LEU A 54 8.58 -7.36 0.44
N ALA A 55 8.66 -8.31 -0.47
CA ALA A 55 9.06 -8.05 -1.86
C ALA A 55 8.08 -7.10 -2.57
N GLY A 56 6.78 -7.30 -2.36
CA GLY A 56 5.75 -6.43 -2.92
C GLY A 56 5.78 -5.01 -2.33
N ILE A 57 5.99 -4.90 -1.03
CA ILE A 57 6.13 -3.60 -0.37
C ILE A 57 7.39 -2.88 -0.86
N GLU A 58 8.48 -3.61 -1.06
CA GLU A 58 9.70 -3.09 -1.66
C GLU A 58 9.45 -2.54 -3.06
N ASN A 59 8.71 -3.26 -3.90
CA ASN A 59 8.32 -2.81 -5.22
C ASN A 59 7.46 -1.54 -5.16
N TYR A 60 6.54 -1.47 -4.22
CA TYR A 60 5.76 -0.26 -3.98
C TYR A 60 6.67 0.93 -3.66
N CYS A 61 7.58 0.76 -2.72
CA CYS A 61 8.52 1.82 -2.32
C CYS A 61 9.43 2.24 -3.49
N ALA A 62 9.90 1.28 -4.27
CA ALA A 62 10.70 1.56 -5.47
C ALA A 62 9.92 2.39 -6.49
N ALA A 63 8.65 2.06 -6.72
CA ALA A 63 7.80 2.81 -7.63
C ALA A 63 7.57 4.25 -7.13
N ILE A 64 7.28 4.44 -5.86
CA ILE A 64 7.14 5.78 -5.26
C ILE A 64 8.44 6.56 -5.36
N GLY A 65 9.57 5.92 -5.08
CA GLY A 65 10.89 6.54 -5.20
C GLY A 65 11.17 7.00 -6.63
N ALA A 66 10.82 6.18 -7.62
CA ALA A 66 10.97 6.53 -9.03
C ALA A 66 10.10 7.72 -9.42
N VAL A 67 8.84 7.77 -8.95
CA VAL A 67 7.96 8.91 -9.18
C VAL A 67 8.58 10.21 -8.67
N ARG A 68 9.11 10.20 -7.46
CA ARG A 68 9.76 11.37 -6.86
C ARG A 68 11.04 11.77 -7.58
N GLN A 69 11.86 10.80 -7.96
CA GLN A 69 13.08 11.05 -8.71
C GLN A 69 12.79 11.71 -10.07
N ILE A 70 11.79 11.21 -10.77
CA ILE A 70 11.35 11.80 -12.05
C ILE A 70 10.79 13.21 -11.84
N ALA A 71 9.98 13.42 -10.80
CA ALA A 71 9.46 14.74 -10.46
C ALA A 71 10.59 15.75 -10.22
N ASP A 72 11.60 15.37 -9.45
CA ASP A 72 12.75 16.21 -9.17
C ASP A 72 13.50 16.56 -10.46
N GLN A 73 13.71 15.60 -11.33
CA GLN A 73 14.36 15.82 -12.61
C GLN A 73 13.54 16.75 -13.51
N MET A 74 12.24 16.54 -13.61
CA MET A 74 11.36 17.38 -14.42
C MET A 74 11.25 18.80 -13.89
N ASN A 75 11.37 19.00 -12.59
CA ASN A 75 11.36 20.33 -11.98
C ASN A 75 12.55 21.20 -12.41
N THR A 76 13.62 20.61 -12.92
CA THR A 76 14.77 21.34 -13.44
C THR A 76 14.64 21.69 -14.92
N MET A 77 13.62 21.21 -15.59
CA MET A 77 13.38 21.40 -17.01
C MET A 77 12.44 22.57 -17.26
N PRO A 78 12.67 23.38 -18.30
CA PRO A 78 11.74 24.48 -18.63
C PRO A 78 10.38 23.99 -19.14
N VAL A 79 10.35 22.78 -19.73
CA VAL A 79 9.14 22.14 -20.25
C VAL A 79 9.14 20.67 -19.81
N PRO A 80 7.99 20.12 -19.40
CA PRO A 80 7.93 18.70 -19.06
C PRO A 80 8.39 17.79 -20.20
N ASP A 81 9.21 16.80 -19.88
CA ASP A 81 9.64 15.80 -20.85
C ASP A 81 8.55 14.75 -21.03
N LEU A 82 8.20 14.49 -22.29
CA LEU A 82 7.10 13.56 -22.61
C LEU A 82 7.41 12.13 -22.23
N LYS A 83 8.64 11.67 -22.45
CA LYS A 83 9.05 10.30 -22.11
C LYS A 83 9.12 10.09 -20.61
N LEU A 84 9.72 11.03 -19.90
CA LEU A 84 9.79 10.98 -18.43
C LEU A 84 8.39 11.06 -17.82
N GLY A 85 7.52 11.90 -18.35
CA GLY A 85 6.12 12.00 -17.89
C GLY A 85 5.36 10.70 -18.08
N GLY A 86 5.53 10.05 -19.23
CA GLY A 86 4.92 8.74 -19.49
C GLY A 86 5.43 7.65 -18.55
N LEU A 87 6.72 7.64 -18.30
CA LEU A 87 7.33 6.70 -17.36
C LEU A 87 6.84 6.95 -15.93
N GLN A 88 6.74 8.22 -15.53
CA GLN A 88 6.23 8.60 -14.21
C GLN A 88 4.78 8.08 -14.01
N ILE A 89 3.93 8.23 -15.01
CA ILE A 89 2.55 7.75 -14.95
C ILE A 89 2.53 6.22 -14.75
N ARG A 90 3.38 5.48 -15.42
CA ARG A 90 3.47 4.02 -15.24
C ARG A 90 3.85 3.64 -13.81
N PHE A 91 4.82 4.33 -13.23
CA PHE A 91 5.20 4.10 -11.84
C PHE A 91 4.08 4.50 -10.87
N MET A 92 3.38 5.59 -11.13
CA MET A 92 2.22 6.00 -10.34
C MET A 92 1.11 4.94 -10.37
N GLN A 93 0.85 4.34 -11.52
CA GLN A 93 -0.14 3.27 -11.66
C GLN A 93 0.28 2.02 -10.91
N THR A 94 1.54 1.61 -11.03
CA THR A 94 2.08 0.46 -10.30
C THR A 94 2.01 0.70 -8.79
N ALA A 95 2.41 1.87 -8.33
CA ALA A 95 2.35 2.23 -6.93
C ALA A 95 0.92 2.19 -6.39
N ARG A 96 -0.04 2.70 -7.16
CA ARG A 96 -1.45 2.68 -6.78
C ARG A 96 -1.99 1.25 -6.65
N GLN A 97 -1.65 0.37 -7.58
CA GLN A 97 -2.06 -1.03 -7.52
C GLN A 97 -1.49 -1.73 -6.30
N LEU A 98 -0.21 -1.56 -6.04
CA LEU A 98 0.45 -2.16 -4.87
C LEU A 98 -0.06 -1.56 -3.56
N ALA A 99 -0.29 -0.25 -3.52
CA ALA A 99 -0.89 0.40 -2.36
C ALA A 99 -2.25 -0.20 -2.00
N ALA A 100 -3.06 -0.51 -3.01
CA ALA A 100 -4.35 -1.16 -2.80
C ALA A 100 -4.20 -2.58 -2.24
N GLU A 101 -3.21 -3.34 -2.70
CA GLU A 101 -2.96 -4.69 -2.21
C GLU A 101 -2.58 -4.73 -0.73
N TYR A 102 -1.83 -3.74 -0.25
CA TYR A 102 -1.33 -3.70 1.12
C TYR A 102 -2.14 -2.79 2.05
N GLY A 103 -3.29 -2.31 1.61
CA GLY A 103 -4.15 -1.49 2.44
C GLY A 103 -3.57 -0.11 2.76
N LEU A 104 -2.82 0.47 1.84
CA LEU A 104 -2.20 1.79 2.01
C LEU A 104 -3.10 2.94 1.55
N THR A 105 -4.25 2.64 0.97
CA THR A 105 -5.27 3.63 0.62
C THR A 105 -6.46 3.51 1.57
N PRO A 106 -7.25 4.57 1.78
CA PRO A 106 -8.42 4.48 2.66
C PRO A 106 -9.39 3.37 2.26
N THR A 107 -9.67 3.21 0.98
CA THR A 107 -10.58 2.18 0.46
C THR A 107 -10.00 0.77 0.66
N SER A 108 -8.72 0.58 0.36
CA SER A 108 -8.08 -0.71 0.50
C SER A 108 -7.85 -1.09 1.96
N ARG A 109 -7.67 -0.12 2.86
CA ARG A 109 -7.61 -0.38 4.31
C ARG A 109 -8.88 -1.03 4.82
N ALA A 110 -10.01 -0.56 4.36
CA ALA A 110 -11.31 -1.15 4.66
C ALA A 110 -11.37 -2.62 4.23
N ARG A 111 -10.77 -2.95 3.10
CA ARG A 111 -10.79 -4.28 2.51
C ARG A 111 -9.80 -5.25 3.15
N VAL A 112 -8.61 -4.75 3.49
CA VAL A 112 -7.48 -5.56 3.98
C VAL A 112 -7.40 -5.57 5.50
N GLY A 113 -7.77 -4.49 6.16
CA GLY A 113 -7.60 -4.29 7.60
C GLY A 113 -8.69 -4.84 8.50
N GLY A 114 -9.74 -5.39 7.96
CA GLY A 114 -10.71 -6.24 8.64
C GLY A 114 -11.74 -5.57 9.53
N ASP A 115 -11.44 -4.73 10.46
CA ASP A 115 -12.42 -4.15 11.35
C ASP A 115 -13.02 -2.87 10.77
N MET A 116 -13.88 -3.05 9.77
CA MET A 116 -14.84 -1.99 9.48
C MET A 116 -15.87 -1.99 10.59
N PRO A 117 -16.11 -0.83 11.23
CA PRO A 117 -17.38 -0.67 11.90
C PRO A 117 -18.46 -0.96 10.84
N ASP A 118 -19.41 -1.78 11.19
CA ASP A 118 -20.61 -1.95 10.38
C ASP A 118 -21.07 -0.55 10.00
N ASP A 119 -20.85 -0.19 8.75
CA ASP A 119 -21.54 0.95 8.21
C ASP A 119 -23.00 0.58 8.33
N ASP A 120 -23.63 1.14 9.32
CA ASP A 120 -25.08 1.17 9.36
C ASP A 120 -25.50 1.87 8.07
N ASP A 121 -25.71 1.06 7.04
CA ASP A 121 -26.24 1.52 5.75
C ASP A 121 -27.49 2.40 5.92
N ASP A 122 -28.12 2.31 7.07
CA ASP A 122 -29.30 3.09 7.43
C ASP A 122 -29.01 4.60 7.53
N ASN A 123 -27.76 5.00 7.71
CA ASN A 123 -27.39 6.39 7.87
C ASN A 123 -26.61 6.98 6.69
N ASN A 124 -26.43 6.21 5.63
CA ASN A 124 -25.76 6.72 4.44
C ASN A 124 -26.79 7.33 3.47
N PRO A 125 -26.85 8.68 3.33
CA PRO A 125 -27.80 9.32 2.41
C PRO A 125 -27.56 8.99 0.95
N LEU A 126 -26.41 8.39 0.63
CA LEU A 126 -26.06 7.97 -0.72
C LEU A 126 -26.33 6.48 -0.97
N ALA A 127 -26.75 5.73 0.03
CA ALA A 127 -27.14 4.34 -0.15
C ALA A 127 -28.44 4.29 -0.95
N VAL A 128 -28.38 3.67 -2.12
CA VAL A 128 -29.56 3.38 -2.93
C VAL A 128 -30.29 2.20 -2.29
N ARG A 129 -31.45 2.45 -1.81
CA ARG A 129 -32.34 1.42 -1.26
C ARG A 129 -33.22 0.83 -2.34
#